data_3708a6180b205c82c9c6dce1f680df0b
#
_entry.id   3708a6180b205c82c9c6dce1f680df0b
#
_cell.length_a   1.000
_cell.length_b   1.000
_cell.length_c   1.000
_cell.angle_alpha   90.00
_cell.angle_beta   90.00
_cell.angle_gamma   90.00
#
_symmetry.space_group_name_H-M   'P 1'
#
loop_
_entity.id
_entity.type
_entity.pdbx_description
1 polymer ?
#
loop_
_entity_poly.entity_id
_entity_poly.type
_entity_poly.pdbx_seq_one_letter_code
_entity_poly.pdbx_strand_id
1 'polypeptide(L)'
;IPKPGGDKIGRRRLDTHFLGFQKLGAEFDFDTGTNFFSVEGRRLKGCYMLLDEASVTGTANIVMAAVLAEGRTTIYNAACEPYVQQLCRMLNRMGALISGIASNLLVIDGVERLHGTTHTLLPDMIEVGSFIGMAAMTRSEVTIRDVSFENLGIIPAQFARMGIQFEQRGDDIYIPRHDHYEIESFIDGSIMNIADAPWPGLTPDLLSVFLVVATQAKGSVLIHQKMFESRLFFVDKLIDMGAQIILCDPHRATVIGHDHKIRLRATTMSSPDIRAGVALLIAAMSADGRSVIQNVEQIDRGYQNIDGRLNAIGADIRRID
;
A
#
# COMPACT_ATOMS: atom_id res chain seq x y z
N ILE A 1 3.10 15.84 21.30
CA ILE A 1 3.42 15.20 20.01
C ILE A 1 3.26 16.26 18.92
N PRO A 2 4.29 16.57 18.10
CA PRO A 2 4.14 17.47 16.97
C PRO A 2 3.15 16.91 15.95
N LYS A 3 2.46 17.78 15.23
CA LYS A 3 1.59 17.34 14.15
C LYS A 3 2.44 16.54 13.13
N PRO A 4 2.12 15.27 12.86
CA PRO A 4 2.92 14.45 11.97
C PRO A 4 2.86 14.98 10.54
N GLY A 5 3.97 14.83 9.83
CA GLY A 5 4.03 14.98 8.37
C GLY A 5 3.42 13.76 7.66
N GLY A 6 3.58 13.72 6.35
CA GLY A 6 3.13 12.59 5.52
C GLY A 6 3.22 12.91 4.04
N ASP A 7 2.92 11.92 3.20
CA ASP A 7 2.84 12.10 1.75
C ASP A 7 1.73 13.07 1.37
N LYS A 8 1.95 13.85 0.32
CA LYS A 8 0.98 14.82 -0.20
C LYS A 8 -0.06 14.13 -1.11
N ILE A 9 -0.81 13.18 -0.57
CA ILE A 9 -1.81 12.36 -1.28
C ILE A 9 -3.25 12.73 -0.93
N GLY A 10 -3.45 13.87 -0.30
CA GLY A 10 -4.74 14.36 0.20
C GLY A 10 -4.70 14.64 1.71
N ARG A 11 -5.84 15.04 2.25
CA ARG A 11 -5.97 15.39 3.66
C ARG A 11 -5.96 14.11 4.51
N ARG A 12 -5.00 14.00 5.42
CA ARG A 12 -4.93 12.90 6.40
C ARG A 12 -5.43 13.39 7.75
N ARG A 13 -6.54 12.83 8.17
CA ARG A 13 -7.11 13.10 9.49
C ARG A 13 -6.47 12.19 10.53
N LEU A 14 -6.32 12.72 11.73
CA LEU A 14 -5.88 11.97 12.92
C LEU A 14 -7.05 11.69 13.87
N ASP A 15 -8.26 12.08 13.45
CA ASP A 15 -9.46 12.03 14.29
C ASP A 15 -9.69 10.61 14.83
N THR A 16 -9.61 9.58 14.01
CA THR A 16 -9.83 8.18 14.45
C THR A 16 -8.90 7.77 15.58
N HIS A 17 -7.63 8.21 15.56
CA HIS A 17 -6.68 7.94 16.66
C HIS A 17 -7.13 8.59 17.96
N PHE A 18 -7.42 9.88 17.91
CA PHE A 18 -7.74 10.66 19.11
C PHE A 18 -9.12 10.31 19.67
N LEU A 19 -10.12 10.12 18.81
CA LEU A 19 -11.45 9.68 19.22
C LEU A 19 -11.38 8.30 19.90
N GLY A 20 -10.55 7.39 19.38
CA GLY A 20 -10.30 6.10 20.01
C GLY A 20 -9.69 6.23 21.42
N PHE A 21 -8.67 7.07 21.57
CA PHE A 21 -8.04 7.33 22.87
C PHE A 21 -9.00 8.01 23.85
N GLN A 22 -9.79 8.99 23.40
CA GLN A 22 -10.80 9.64 24.23
C GLN A 22 -11.87 8.65 24.71
N LYS A 23 -12.32 7.74 23.84
CA LYS A 23 -13.27 6.68 24.23
C LYS A 23 -12.70 5.73 25.29
N LEU A 24 -11.40 5.48 25.27
CA LEU A 24 -10.69 4.73 26.30
C LEU A 24 -10.47 5.56 27.58
N GLY A 25 -10.82 6.84 27.61
CA GLY A 25 -10.72 7.72 28.76
C GLY A 25 -9.45 8.58 28.82
N ALA A 26 -8.71 8.70 27.71
CA ALA A 26 -7.63 9.66 27.62
C ALA A 26 -8.17 11.08 27.38
N GLU A 27 -7.50 12.07 27.96
CA GLU A 27 -7.71 13.47 27.66
C GLU A 27 -6.86 13.89 26.46
N PHE A 28 -7.41 14.75 25.62
CA PHE A 28 -6.76 15.20 24.39
C PHE A 28 -6.91 16.71 24.25
N ASP A 29 -5.82 17.38 23.90
CA ASP A 29 -5.79 18.79 23.57
C ASP A 29 -4.92 19.04 22.34
N PHE A 30 -5.23 20.08 21.57
CA PHE A 30 -4.46 20.53 20.41
C PHE A 30 -4.16 22.02 20.51
N ASP A 31 -2.91 22.35 20.73
CA ASP A 31 -2.43 23.72 20.71
C ASP A 31 -2.21 24.18 19.25
N THR A 32 -3.09 25.03 18.79
CA THR A 32 -3.03 25.61 17.44
C THR A 32 -1.84 26.56 17.23
N GLY A 33 -1.32 27.15 18.31
CA GLY A 33 -0.17 28.06 18.25
C GLY A 33 1.14 27.35 17.98
N THR A 34 1.34 26.19 18.59
CA THR A 34 2.56 25.37 18.45
C THR A 34 2.41 24.20 17.49
N ASN A 35 1.18 23.88 17.04
CA ASN A 35 0.86 22.67 16.28
C ASN A 35 1.22 21.36 17.00
N PHE A 36 1.05 21.32 18.32
CA PHE A 36 1.28 20.14 19.13
C PHE A 36 -0.01 19.53 19.63
N PHE A 37 -0.05 18.21 19.65
CA PHE A 37 -1.08 17.43 20.30
C PHE A 37 -0.59 17.01 21.69
N SER A 38 -1.45 17.13 22.68
CA SER A 38 -1.27 16.58 24.02
C SER A 38 -2.26 15.45 24.25
N VAL A 39 -1.76 14.31 24.73
CA VAL A 39 -2.61 13.16 25.07
C VAL A 39 -2.22 12.71 26.48
N GLU A 40 -3.15 12.74 27.42
CA GLU A 40 -2.94 12.29 28.79
C GLU A 40 -3.87 11.10 29.08
N GLY A 41 -3.30 9.94 29.41
CA GLY A 41 -4.04 8.72 29.74
C GLY A 41 -3.50 8.09 31.01
N ARG A 42 -4.12 8.38 32.16
CA ARG A 42 -3.69 7.82 33.49
C ARG A 42 -4.26 6.43 33.73
N ARG A 43 -5.52 6.19 33.38
CA ARG A 43 -6.23 4.90 33.49
C ARG A 43 -7.18 4.74 32.34
N LEU A 44 -6.76 3.98 31.36
CA LEU A 44 -7.61 3.65 30.24
C LEU A 44 -8.62 2.58 30.65
N LYS A 45 -9.86 2.71 30.17
CA LYS A 45 -10.95 1.76 30.42
C LYS A 45 -11.49 1.23 29.10
N GLY A 46 -11.72 -0.07 29.08
CA GLY A 46 -12.34 -0.74 27.95
C GLY A 46 -13.74 -0.22 27.67
N CYS A 47 -14.09 -0.13 26.41
CA CYS A 47 -15.39 0.35 25.96
C CYS A 47 -15.75 -0.26 24.60
N TYR A 48 -17.01 -0.09 24.19
CA TYR A 48 -17.42 -0.32 22.81
C TYR A 48 -17.14 0.93 21.96
N MET A 49 -16.53 0.73 20.79
CA MET A 49 -16.37 1.80 19.81
C MET A 49 -16.65 1.32 18.38
N LEU A 50 -17.37 2.14 17.63
CA LEU A 50 -17.48 2.08 16.19
C LEU A 50 -16.53 3.15 15.64
N LEU A 51 -15.55 2.73 14.82
CA LEU A 51 -14.65 3.67 14.14
C LEU A 51 -15.36 4.31 12.95
N ASP A 52 -15.11 5.58 12.73
CA ASP A 52 -15.64 6.37 11.62
C ASP A 52 -15.06 5.92 10.27
N GLU A 53 -13.85 5.38 10.28
CA GLU A 53 -13.20 4.76 9.13
C GLU A 53 -12.37 3.53 9.55
N ALA A 54 -12.14 2.59 8.61
CA ALA A 54 -11.24 1.46 8.81
C ALA A 54 -9.77 1.92 8.70
N SER A 55 -9.35 2.82 9.60
CA SER A 55 -7.99 3.35 9.63
C SER A 55 -7.02 2.32 10.15
N VAL A 56 -6.01 1.98 9.35
CA VAL A 56 -4.95 1.02 9.71
C VAL A 56 -4.18 1.48 10.94
N THR A 57 -3.60 2.66 10.87
CA THR A 57 -2.78 3.20 11.96
C THR A 57 -3.63 3.61 13.17
N GLY A 58 -4.87 4.07 12.94
CA GLY A 58 -5.86 4.32 13.99
C GLY A 58 -6.18 3.04 14.75
N THR A 59 -6.54 1.96 14.04
CA THR A 59 -6.80 0.66 14.65
C THR A 59 -5.59 0.15 15.43
N ALA A 60 -4.38 0.21 14.84
CA ALA A 60 -3.16 -0.24 15.50
C ALA A 60 -2.90 0.50 16.82
N ASN A 61 -3.02 1.84 16.82
CA ASN A 61 -2.81 2.64 18.01
C ASN A 61 -3.85 2.36 19.10
N ILE A 62 -5.12 2.21 18.72
CA ILE A 62 -6.20 1.89 19.67
C ILE A 62 -5.99 0.49 20.26
N VAL A 63 -5.63 -0.51 19.44
CA VAL A 63 -5.31 -1.87 19.90
C VAL A 63 -4.17 -1.85 20.93
N MET A 64 -3.06 -1.15 20.63
CA MET A 64 -1.92 -1.04 21.55
C MET A 64 -2.29 -0.37 22.88
N ALA A 65 -3.21 0.58 22.87
CA ALA A 65 -3.71 1.20 24.11
C ALA A 65 -4.69 0.27 24.86
N ALA A 66 -5.58 -0.41 24.11
CA ALA A 66 -6.65 -1.23 24.68
C ALA A 66 -6.15 -2.49 25.37
N VAL A 67 -5.01 -3.07 24.96
CA VAL A 67 -4.46 -4.29 25.58
C VAL A 67 -4.07 -4.12 27.04
N LEU A 68 -3.82 -2.87 27.49
CA LEU A 68 -3.53 -2.53 28.89
C LEU A 68 -4.65 -1.72 29.55
N ALA A 69 -5.78 -1.52 28.88
CA ALA A 69 -6.93 -0.84 29.45
C ALA A 69 -7.69 -1.77 30.41
N GLU A 70 -8.28 -1.22 31.47
CA GLU A 70 -9.10 -1.98 32.41
C GLU A 70 -10.40 -2.45 31.77
N GLY A 71 -10.66 -3.75 31.77
CA GLY A 71 -11.88 -4.36 31.24
C GLY A 71 -11.82 -4.68 29.75
N ARG A 72 -13.00 -4.76 29.13
CA ARG A 72 -13.14 -5.20 27.72
C ARG A 72 -13.31 -4.02 26.78
N THR A 73 -12.51 -4.01 25.69
CA THR A 73 -12.69 -3.12 24.54
C THR A 73 -13.23 -3.89 23.36
N THR A 74 -14.25 -3.36 22.71
CA THR A 74 -14.76 -3.88 21.43
C THR A 74 -14.61 -2.79 20.38
N ILE A 75 -13.86 -3.09 19.32
CA ILE A 75 -13.63 -2.18 18.20
C ILE A 75 -14.37 -2.72 16.98
N TYR A 76 -15.38 -2.00 16.50
CA TYR A 76 -16.09 -2.33 15.27
C TYR A 76 -15.65 -1.36 14.15
N ASN A 77 -15.63 -1.83 12.91
CA ASN A 77 -15.03 -1.19 11.76
C ASN A 77 -13.49 -1.01 11.91
N ALA A 78 -12.85 -1.97 12.60
CA ALA A 78 -11.41 -2.04 12.67
C ALA A 78 -10.80 -2.36 11.30
N ALA A 79 -9.62 -1.80 11.01
CA ALA A 79 -8.80 -2.25 9.89
C ALA A 79 -8.33 -3.71 10.15
N CYS A 80 -8.29 -4.53 9.09
CA CYS A 80 -7.94 -5.94 9.22
C CYS A 80 -6.91 -6.42 8.20
N GLU A 81 -6.08 -5.53 7.71
CA GLU A 81 -4.93 -5.81 6.85
C GLU A 81 -3.94 -6.77 7.54
N PRO A 82 -3.17 -7.57 6.78
CA PRO A 82 -2.22 -8.54 7.33
C PRO A 82 -1.27 -7.98 8.38
N TYR A 83 -0.80 -6.75 8.23
CA TYR A 83 0.08 -6.10 9.21
C TYR A 83 -0.66 -5.69 10.51
N VAL A 84 -1.95 -5.39 10.47
CA VAL A 84 -2.76 -5.20 11.69
C VAL A 84 -2.99 -6.54 12.38
N GLN A 85 -3.32 -7.59 11.62
CA GLN A 85 -3.44 -8.95 12.14
C GLN A 85 -2.13 -9.42 12.79
N GLN A 86 -0.99 -9.14 12.14
CA GLN A 86 0.33 -9.46 12.65
C GLN A 86 0.60 -8.77 13.99
N LEU A 87 0.28 -7.47 14.11
CA LEU A 87 0.38 -6.74 15.37
C LEU A 87 -0.45 -7.41 16.47
N CYS A 88 -1.70 -7.75 16.19
CA CYS A 88 -2.58 -8.43 17.16
C CYS A 88 -2.02 -9.80 17.57
N ARG A 89 -1.50 -10.61 16.61
CA ARG A 89 -0.88 -11.91 16.91
C ARG A 89 0.41 -11.75 17.73
N MET A 90 1.22 -10.72 17.44
CA MET A 90 2.40 -10.40 18.23
C MET A 90 2.01 -10.02 19.68
N LEU A 91 1.03 -9.14 19.85
CA LEU A 91 0.55 -8.75 21.18
C LEU A 91 -0.01 -9.96 21.95
N ASN A 92 -0.75 -10.88 21.31
CA ASN A 92 -1.22 -12.11 21.95
C ASN A 92 -0.06 -13.00 22.40
N ARG A 93 1.03 -13.10 21.63
CA ARG A 93 2.26 -13.80 22.07
C ARG A 93 2.95 -13.09 23.25
N MET A 94 2.72 -11.80 23.42
CA MET A 94 3.19 -11.01 24.57
C MET A 94 2.27 -11.12 25.79
N GLY A 95 1.18 -11.89 25.70
CA GLY A 95 0.22 -12.10 26.79
C GLY A 95 -1.06 -11.26 26.72
N ALA A 96 -1.30 -10.52 25.64
CA ALA A 96 -2.58 -9.86 25.40
C ALA A 96 -3.69 -10.87 25.09
N LEU A 97 -4.95 -10.46 25.23
CA LEU A 97 -6.14 -11.26 24.96
C LEU A 97 -6.98 -10.58 23.87
N ILE A 98 -6.58 -10.77 22.62
CA ILE A 98 -7.24 -10.21 21.43
C ILE A 98 -7.90 -11.34 20.65
N SER A 99 -9.18 -11.20 20.35
CA SER A 99 -9.96 -12.09 19.49
C SER A 99 -10.59 -11.32 18.33
N GLY A 100 -11.14 -12.05 17.32
CA GLY A 100 -11.66 -11.43 16.10
C GLY A 100 -10.59 -11.00 15.10
N ILE A 101 -9.33 -11.45 15.28
CA ILE A 101 -8.22 -11.15 14.35
C ILE A 101 -8.59 -11.63 12.94
N ALA A 102 -8.28 -10.81 11.94
CA ALA A 102 -8.67 -10.97 10.53
C ALA A 102 -10.14 -10.60 10.22
N SER A 103 -10.83 -9.96 11.15
CA SER A 103 -12.15 -9.38 10.91
C SER A 103 -12.16 -7.89 11.29
N ASN A 104 -13.22 -7.20 10.91
CA ASN A 104 -13.43 -5.80 11.26
C ASN A 104 -14.03 -5.60 12.67
N LEU A 105 -14.15 -6.68 13.44
CA LEU A 105 -14.64 -6.67 14.81
C LEU A 105 -13.56 -7.29 15.73
N LEU A 106 -12.85 -6.46 16.46
CA LEU A 106 -11.86 -6.88 17.44
C LEU A 106 -12.44 -6.80 18.84
N VAL A 107 -12.19 -7.84 19.64
CA VAL A 107 -12.51 -7.86 21.07
C VAL A 107 -11.23 -8.05 21.86
N ILE A 108 -10.95 -7.16 22.80
CA ILE A 108 -9.71 -7.10 23.56
C ILE A 108 -10.08 -7.09 25.05
N ASP A 109 -9.64 -8.11 25.78
CA ASP A 109 -9.70 -8.08 27.23
C ASP A 109 -8.37 -7.55 27.76
N GLY A 110 -8.41 -6.44 28.46
CA GLY A 110 -7.21 -5.78 28.97
C GLY A 110 -6.47 -6.63 30.02
N VAL A 111 -5.16 -6.56 30.00
CA VAL A 111 -4.27 -7.28 30.93
C VAL A 111 -3.42 -6.30 31.74
N GLU A 112 -2.96 -6.72 32.92
CA GLU A 112 -2.14 -5.88 33.77
C GLU A 112 -0.75 -5.58 33.20
N ARG A 113 -0.19 -6.51 32.45
CA ARG A 113 1.15 -6.40 31.85
C ARG A 113 1.33 -7.30 30.65
N LEU A 114 2.23 -6.89 29.77
CA LEU A 114 2.75 -7.70 28.68
C LEU A 114 4.18 -8.17 29.00
N HIS A 115 4.62 -9.22 28.34
CA HIS A 115 6.00 -9.73 28.41
C HIS A 115 6.67 -9.72 27.03
N GLY A 116 7.98 -9.95 26.98
CA GLY A 116 8.72 -10.03 25.73
C GLY A 116 8.36 -11.27 24.90
N THR A 117 8.54 -11.18 23.59
CA THR A 117 8.36 -12.29 22.65
C THR A 117 9.33 -12.21 21.49
N THR A 118 9.54 -13.34 20.83
CA THR A 118 10.18 -13.38 19.51
C THR A 118 9.11 -13.44 18.44
N HIS A 119 9.23 -12.53 17.45
CA HIS A 119 8.26 -12.44 16.38
C HIS A 119 8.96 -12.15 15.05
N THR A 120 8.62 -12.91 14.01
CA THR A 120 9.08 -12.66 12.63
C THR A 120 8.05 -11.82 11.91
N LEU A 121 8.50 -10.71 11.33
CA LEU A 121 7.64 -9.82 10.55
C LEU A 121 7.26 -10.46 9.21
N LEU A 122 6.05 -10.18 8.74
CA LEU A 122 5.62 -10.52 7.40
C LEU A 122 6.42 -9.72 6.35
N PRO A 123 6.64 -10.27 5.17
CA PRO A 123 7.14 -9.49 4.04
C PRO A 123 6.15 -8.38 3.66
N ASP A 124 6.65 -7.30 3.05
CA ASP A 124 5.80 -6.21 2.59
C ASP A 124 5.07 -6.60 1.30
N MET A 125 3.75 -6.84 1.41
CA MET A 125 2.91 -7.19 0.27
C MET A 125 2.89 -6.11 -0.83
N ILE A 126 3.16 -4.83 -0.48
CA ILE A 126 3.22 -3.74 -1.44
C ILE A 126 4.51 -3.85 -2.25
N GLU A 127 5.62 -4.18 -1.60
CA GLU A 127 6.87 -4.43 -2.29
C GLU A 127 6.75 -5.65 -3.22
N VAL A 128 6.14 -6.74 -2.76
CA VAL A 128 5.86 -7.93 -3.60
C VAL A 128 5.07 -7.53 -4.85
N GLY A 129 3.95 -6.81 -4.70
CA GLY A 129 3.15 -6.33 -5.83
C GLY A 129 3.94 -5.41 -6.77
N SER A 130 4.80 -4.55 -6.23
CA SER A 130 5.65 -3.67 -7.03
C SER A 130 6.65 -4.46 -7.88
N PHE A 131 7.26 -5.52 -7.34
CA PHE A 131 8.17 -6.37 -8.10
C PHE A 131 7.45 -7.24 -9.15
N ILE A 132 6.21 -7.68 -8.90
CA ILE A 132 5.39 -8.36 -9.92
C ILE A 132 5.17 -7.40 -11.10
N GLY A 133 4.73 -6.17 -10.83
CA GLY A 133 4.53 -5.15 -11.86
C GLY A 133 5.82 -4.79 -12.59
N MET A 134 6.94 -4.70 -11.88
CA MET A 134 8.25 -4.42 -12.45
C MET A 134 8.71 -5.53 -13.41
N ALA A 135 8.55 -6.80 -13.04
CA ALA A 135 8.91 -7.94 -13.89
C ALA A 135 8.12 -7.91 -15.21
N ALA A 136 6.80 -7.65 -15.14
CA ALA A 136 5.95 -7.53 -16.34
C ALA A 136 6.38 -6.36 -17.25
N MET A 137 6.58 -5.17 -16.70
CA MET A 137 6.96 -3.96 -17.44
C MET A 137 8.32 -4.09 -18.10
N THR A 138 9.31 -4.67 -17.42
CA THR A 138 10.67 -4.85 -17.94
C THR A 138 10.84 -6.12 -18.78
N ARG A 139 9.79 -6.93 -18.92
CA ARG A 139 9.80 -8.23 -19.60
C ARG A 139 10.90 -9.14 -19.05
N SER A 140 11.04 -9.14 -17.74
CA SER A 140 12.04 -9.92 -17.02
C SER A 140 11.45 -11.18 -16.41
N GLU A 141 12.28 -12.20 -16.25
CA GLU A 141 11.99 -13.38 -15.46
C GLU A 141 12.50 -13.13 -14.03
N VAL A 142 11.62 -13.27 -13.03
CA VAL A 142 11.93 -12.95 -11.63
C VAL A 142 11.32 -13.99 -10.69
N THR A 143 12.07 -14.40 -9.67
CA THR A 143 11.53 -15.13 -8.51
C THR A 143 11.56 -14.22 -7.30
N ILE A 144 10.40 -13.99 -6.67
CA ILE A 144 10.26 -13.29 -5.40
C ILE A 144 10.12 -14.36 -4.32
N ARG A 145 11.06 -14.40 -3.37
CA ARG A 145 11.11 -15.42 -2.31
C ARG A 145 10.37 -14.97 -1.07
N ASP A 146 9.87 -15.98 -0.32
CA ASP A 146 9.28 -15.80 1.01
C ASP A 146 8.21 -14.71 1.05
N VAL A 147 7.25 -14.76 0.09
CA VAL A 147 6.25 -13.68 -0.11
C VAL A 147 5.10 -13.72 0.89
N SER A 148 5.01 -14.77 1.70
CA SER A 148 3.84 -15.05 2.55
C SER A 148 2.54 -15.04 1.74
N PHE A 149 2.45 -15.93 0.76
CA PHE A 149 1.43 -15.94 -0.29
C PHE A 149 0.01 -15.83 0.25
N GLU A 150 -0.28 -16.50 1.37
CA GLU A 150 -1.58 -16.47 2.06
C GLU A 150 -2.00 -15.07 2.54
N ASN A 151 -1.02 -14.16 2.72
CA ASN A 151 -1.24 -12.79 3.19
C ASN A 151 -1.25 -11.75 2.06
N LEU A 152 -1.15 -12.15 0.79
CA LEU A 152 -1.21 -11.23 -0.36
C LEU A 152 -2.65 -10.85 -0.74
N GLY A 153 -3.67 -11.56 -0.23
CA GLY A 153 -5.07 -11.27 -0.50
C GLY A 153 -5.40 -11.27 -1.99
N ILE A 154 -6.04 -10.21 -2.47
CA ILE A 154 -6.50 -10.08 -3.86
C ILE A 154 -5.37 -9.75 -4.85
N ILE A 155 -4.16 -9.36 -4.37
CA ILE A 155 -3.06 -8.87 -5.23
C ILE A 155 -2.73 -9.83 -6.37
N PRO A 156 -2.49 -11.15 -6.13
CA PRO A 156 -2.20 -12.10 -7.19
C PRO A 156 -3.32 -12.20 -8.23
N ALA A 157 -4.56 -12.32 -7.78
CA ALA A 157 -5.72 -12.41 -8.67
C ALA A 157 -5.90 -11.14 -9.52
N GLN A 158 -5.60 -9.98 -8.97
CA GLN A 158 -5.70 -8.72 -9.69
C GLN A 158 -4.63 -8.61 -10.79
N PHE A 159 -3.38 -9.06 -10.53
CA PHE A 159 -2.36 -9.15 -11.57
C PHE A 159 -2.69 -10.19 -12.65
N ALA A 160 -3.27 -11.34 -12.27
CA ALA A 160 -3.73 -12.34 -13.23
C ALA A 160 -4.78 -11.76 -14.19
N ARG A 161 -5.72 -10.95 -13.70
CA ARG A 161 -6.71 -10.23 -14.52
C ARG A 161 -6.09 -9.16 -15.45
N MET A 162 -4.90 -8.67 -15.12
CA MET A 162 -4.10 -7.84 -16.02
C MET A 162 -3.38 -8.66 -17.11
N GLY A 163 -3.53 -10.00 -17.10
CA GLY A 163 -2.85 -10.92 -18.00
C GLY A 163 -1.45 -11.32 -17.56
N ILE A 164 -1.04 -10.95 -16.35
CA ILE A 164 0.28 -11.30 -15.80
C ILE A 164 0.17 -12.66 -15.13
N GLN A 165 0.81 -13.65 -15.75
CA GLN A 165 0.88 -15.00 -15.21
C GLN A 165 2.06 -15.13 -14.25
N PHE A 166 1.87 -15.94 -13.23
CA PHE A 166 2.93 -16.31 -12.30
C PHE A 166 2.65 -17.71 -11.76
N GLU A 167 3.67 -18.34 -11.24
CA GLU A 167 3.61 -19.67 -10.65
C GLU A 167 3.98 -19.57 -9.16
N GLN A 168 3.11 -20.09 -8.31
CA GLN A 168 3.42 -20.26 -6.90
C GLN A 168 4.30 -21.49 -6.70
N ARG A 169 5.48 -21.31 -6.10
CA ARG A 169 6.46 -22.37 -5.79
C ARG A 169 6.71 -22.41 -4.29
N GLY A 170 5.83 -23.11 -3.56
CA GLY A 170 5.82 -23.04 -2.09
C GLY A 170 5.37 -21.65 -1.63
N ASP A 171 6.22 -20.93 -0.89
CA ASP A 171 5.97 -19.54 -0.49
C ASP A 171 6.65 -18.51 -1.42
N ASP A 172 7.20 -18.95 -2.54
CA ASP A 172 7.79 -18.09 -3.56
C ASP A 172 6.81 -17.84 -4.70
N ILE A 173 6.97 -16.70 -5.40
CA ILE A 173 6.30 -16.41 -6.66
C ILE A 173 7.35 -16.35 -7.77
N TYR A 174 7.17 -17.19 -8.79
CA TYR A 174 7.93 -17.13 -10.03
C TYR A 174 7.11 -16.42 -11.10
N ILE A 175 7.67 -15.36 -11.67
CA ILE A 175 7.07 -14.57 -12.74
C ILE A 175 7.90 -14.86 -14.00
N PRO A 176 7.33 -15.55 -15.00
CA PRO A 176 8.02 -15.76 -16.28
C PRO A 176 8.10 -14.44 -17.06
N ARG A 177 8.97 -14.41 -18.04
CA ARG A 177 9.03 -13.28 -18.98
C ARG A 177 7.71 -13.12 -19.73
N HIS A 178 7.16 -11.91 -19.74
CA HIS A 178 5.97 -11.54 -20.48
C HIS A 178 6.34 -10.61 -21.65
N ASP A 179 6.37 -11.12 -22.87
CA ASP A 179 6.50 -10.28 -24.08
C ASP A 179 5.14 -9.67 -24.48
N HIS A 180 4.06 -10.21 -23.93
CA HIS A 180 2.68 -9.80 -24.15
C HIS A 180 1.83 -10.17 -22.94
N TYR A 181 0.93 -9.28 -22.50
CA TYR A 181 -0.12 -9.56 -21.53
C TYR A 181 -1.36 -8.73 -21.84
N GLU A 182 -2.54 -9.32 -21.69
CA GLU A 182 -3.82 -8.76 -22.10
C GLU A 182 -4.76 -8.61 -20.91
N ILE A 183 -5.32 -7.41 -20.76
CA ILE A 183 -6.27 -7.09 -19.71
C ILE A 183 -7.59 -7.81 -19.99
N GLU A 184 -8.12 -8.52 -18.99
CA GLU A 184 -9.44 -9.13 -19.08
C GLU A 184 -10.55 -8.07 -19.19
N SER A 185 -11.61 -8.40 -19.91
CA SER A 185 -12.87 -7.66 -19.83
C SER A 185 -13.78 -8.24 -18.74
N PHE A 186 -14.78 -7.50 -18.31
CA PHE A 186 -15.87 -8.07 -17.53
C PHE A 186 -16.65 -9.11 -18.34
N ILE A 187 -17.47 -9.92 -17.65
CA ILE A 187 -18.24 -11.02 -18.27
C ILE A 187 -19.15 -10.51 -19.41
N ASP A 188 -19.63 -9.28 -19.33
CA ASP A 188 -20.46 -8.62 -20.34
C ASP A 188 -19.66 -7.96 -21.46
N GLY A 189 -18.32 -8.12 -21.47
CA GLY A 189 -17.40 -7.50 -22.42
C GLY A 189 -17.06 -6.04 -22.13
N SER A 190 -17.56 -5.46 -21.06
CA SER A 190 -17.21 -4.07 -20.68
C SER A 190 -15.78 -3.94 -20.17
N ILE A 191 -15.24 -2.71 -20.25
CA ILE A 191 -13.87 -2.38 -19.83
C ILE A 191 -13.70 -2.65 -18.34
N MET A 192 -12.62 -3.34 -17.98
CA MET A 192 -12.27 -3.62 -16.59
C MET A 192 -12.06 -2.32 -15.79
N ASN A 193 -12.55 -2.32 -14.56
CA ASN A 193 -12.29 -1.29 -13.57
C ASN A 193 -11.46 -1.87 -12.42
N ILE A 194 -10.31 -1.26 -12.12
CA ILE A 194 -9.50 -1.56 -10.95
C ILE A 194 -9.67 -0.43 -9.95
N ALA A 195 -10.24 -0.75 -8.80
CA ALA A 195 -10.49 0.22 -7.74
C ALA A 195 -9.89 -0.25 -6.42
N ASP A 196 -9.38 0.70 -5.64
CA ASP A 196 -8.97 0.43 -4.27
C ASP A 196 -10.18 0.29 -3.33
N ALA A 197 -9.96 -0.43 -2.25
CA ALA A 197 -10.93 -0.60 -1.17
C ALA A 197 -10.19 -1.05 0.10
N PRO A 198 -10.79 -0.84 1.31
CA PRO A 198 -10.30 -1.45 2.54
C PRO A 198 -10.16 -2.97 2.39
N TRP A 199 -9.19 -3.52 3.11
CA TRP A 199 -8.95 -4.97 3.10
C TRP A 199 -10.23 -5.79 3.39
N PRO A 200 -10.50 -6.89 2.69
CA PRO A 200 -9.62 -7.59 1.73
C PRO A 200 -9.68 -7.08 0.28
N GLY A 201 -10.17 -5.88 0.06
CA GLY A 201 -10.11 -5.23 -1.25
C GLY A 201 -8.67 -4.85 -1.64
N LEU A 202 -8.52 -4.30 -2.85
CA LEU A 202 -7.21 -3.91 -3.35
C LEU A 202 -6.67 -2.70 -2.58
N THR A 203 -5.47 -2.84 -2.05
CA THR A 203 -4.80 -1.75 -1.36
C THR A 203 -4.57 -0.54 -2.27
N PRO A 204 -4.85 0.70 -1.79
CA PRO A 204 -4.60 1.92 -2.57
C PRO A 204 -3.13 2.10 -2.92
N ASP A 205 -2.22 1.48 -2.18
CA ASP A 205 -0.77 1.62 -2.36
C ASP A 205 -0.23 0.95 -3.63
N LEU A 206 -0.97 0.03 -4.23
CA LEU A 206 -0.60 -0.61 -5.49
C LEU A 206 -1.30 -0.03 -6.72
N LEU A 207 -2.28 0.86 -6.58
CA LEU A 207 -2.98 1.41 -7.75
C LEU A 207 -2.05 2.10 -8.75
N SER A 208 -1.02 2.80 -8.27
CA SER A 208 -0.02 3.44 -9.12
C SER A 208 0.79 2.42 -9.91
N VAL A 209 1.09 1.25 -9.33
CA VAL A 209 1.76 0.15 -10.02
C VAL A 209 0.86 -0.46 -11.08
N PHE A 210 -0.41 -0.75 -10.74
CA PHE A 210 -1.39 -1.25 -11.73
C PHE A 210 -1.58 -0.29 -12.90
N LEU A 211 -1.62 1.02 -12.62
CA LEU A 211 -1.72 2.06 -13.65
C LEU A 211 -0.53 2.02 -14.61
N VAL A 212 0.69 1.95 -14.09
CA VAL A 212 1.91 1.87 -14.90
C VAL A 212 1.94 0.58 -15.71
N VAL A 213 1.64 -0.56 -15.10
CA VAL A 213 1.58 -1.87 -15.77
C VAL A 213 0.57 -1.84 -16.93
N ALA A 214 -0.58 -1.20 -16.74
CA ALA A 214 -1.60 -1.06 -17.78
C ALA A 214 -1.10 -0.32 -19.03
N THR A 215 -0.11 0.58 -18.91
CA THR A 215 0.43 1.33 -20.06
C THR A 215 1.05 0.45 -21.12
N GLN A 216 1.52 -0.74 -20.77
CA GLN A 216 2.16 -1.70 -21.68
C GLN A 216 1.33 -2.97 -21.91
N ALA A 217 0.17 -3.11 -21.27
CA ALA A 217 -0.77 -4.19 -21.54
C ALA A 217 -1.44 -4.05 -22.92
N LYS A 218 -2.03 -5.11 -23.44
CA LYS A 218 -3.04 -5.03 -24.50
C LYS A 218 -4.41 -4.78 -23.85
N GLY A 219 -5.14 -3.79 -24.36
CA GLY A 219 -6.48 -3.46 -23.88
C GLY A 219 -6.55 -2.12 -23.13
N SER A 220 -7.66 -1.90 -22.45
CA SER A 220 -7.93 -0.67 -21.72
C SER A 220 -8.46 -0.99 -20.34
N VAL A 221 -8.17 -0.13 -19.36
CA VAL A 221 -8.64 -0.25 -17.98
C VAL A 221 -8.94 1.11 -17.38
N LEU A 222 -9.99 1.17 -16.56
CA LEU A 222 -10.27 2.31 -15.70
C LEU A 222 -9.61 2.09 -14.35
N ILE A 223 -8.68 2.94 -13.96
CA ILE A 223 -8.14 3.00 -12.60
C ILE A 223 -8.97 3.97 -11.77
N HIS A 224 -9.50 3.51 -10.66
CA HIS A 224 -10.37 4.30 -9.81
C HIS A 224 -9.86 4.36 -8.37
N GLN A 225 -9.26 5.47 -8.01
CA GLN A 225 -8.78 5.79 -6.68
C GLN A 225 -9.94 6.28 -5.81
N LYS A 226 -10.38 5.49 -4.82
CA LYS A 226 -11.52 5.82 -3.95
C LYS A 226 -11.11 6.38 -2.60
N MET A 227 -9.96 5.93 -2.07
CA MET A 227 -9.58 6.15 -0.68
C MET A 227 -8.78 7.42 -0.44
N PHE A 228 -8.17 8.02 -1.49
CA PHE A 228 -7.35 9.22 -1.36
C PHE A 228 -7.65 10.24 -2.46
N GLU A 229 -7.42 11.53 -2.18
CA GLU A 229 -7.84 12.64 -3.04
C GLU A 229 -6.85 12.96 -4.17
N SER A 230 -5.57 12.59 -4.04
CA SER A 230 -4.52 13.18 -4.89
C SER A 230 -3.45 12.19 -5.38
N ARG A 231 -3.75 10.88 -5.42
CA ARG A 231 -2.75 9.87 -5.81
C ARG A 231 -2.50 9.77 -7.31
N LEU A 232 -3.37 10.31 -8.16
CA LEU A 232 -3.25 10.18 -9.62
C LEU A 232 -2.49 11.34 -10.28
N PHE A 233 -2.05 12.35 -9.55
CA PHE A 233 -1.35 13.51 -10.13
C PHE A 233 -0.01 13.19 -10.80
N PHE A 234 0.61 12.04 -10.50
CA PHE A 234 1.83 11.60 -11.17
C PHE A 234 1.60 11.15 -12.63
N VAL A 235 0.37 10.95 -13.05
CA VAL A 235 -0.04 10.50 -14.38
C VAL A 235 0.51 11.40 -15.49
N ASP A 236 0.62 12.70 -15.25
CA ASP A 236 1.22 13.65 -16.19
C ASP A 236 2.61 13.21 -16.63
N LYS A 237 3.42 12.64 -15.72
CA LYS A 237 4.76 12.16 -16.03
C LYS A 237 4.74 10.95 -16.96
N LEU A 238 3.77 10.08 -16.80
CA LEU A 238 3.57 8.93 -17.71
C LEU A 238 3.11 9.39 -19.10
N ILE A 239 2.24 10.40 -19.17
CA ILE A 239 1.83 11.02 -20.45
C ILE A 239 3.04 11.65 -21.14
N ASP A 240 3.90 12.37 -20.42
CA ASP A 240 5.17 12.91 -20.94
C ASP A 240 6.09 11.80 -21.48
N MET A 241 6.06 10.60 -20.87
CA MET A 241 6.77 9.42 -21.35
C MET A 241 6.11 8.77 -22.57
N GLY A 242 4.93 9.22 -22.99
CA GLY A 242 4.19 8.73 -24.15
C GLY A 242 3.09 7.71 -23.83
N ALA A 243 2.74 7.51 -22.57
CA ALA A 243 1.61 6.66 -22.20
C ALA A 243 0.28 7.27 -22.69
N GLN A 244 -0.65 6.42 -23.12
CA GLN A 244 -1.99 6.84 -23.51
C GLN A 244 -2.92 6.75 -22.29
N ILE A 245 -3.09 7.88 -21.61
CA ILE A 245 -3.89 7.98 -20.42
C ILE A 245 -4.84 9.16 -20.54
N ILE A 246 -6.11 8.94 -20.19
CA ILE A 246 -7.11 10.00 -20.04
C ILE A 246 -7.35 10.17 -18.54
N LEU A 247 -6.89 11.26 -17.95
CA LEU A 247 -7.24 11.63 -16.58
C LEU A 247 -8.66 12.20 -16.59
N CYS A 248 -9.62 11.39 -16.16
CA CYS A 248 -11.03 11.75 -16.19
C CYS A 248 -11.37 12.80 -15.10
N ASP A 249 -10.78 12.62 -13.93
CA ASP A 249 -10.87 13.51 -12.76
C ASP A 249 -9.75 13.14 -11.75
N PRO A 250 -9.66 13.81 -10.58
CA PRO A 250 -8.62 13.50 -9.59
C PRO A 250 -8.58 12.04 -9.10
N HIS A 251 -9.69 11.31 -9.29
CA HIS A 251 -9.87 9.96 -8.78
C HIS A 251 -9.86 8.87 -9.85
N ARG A 252 -10.02 9.24 -11.14
CA ARG A 252 -10.19 8.26 -12.21
C ARG A 252 -9.30 8.56 -13.41
N ALA A 253 -8.62 7.53 -13.87
CA ALA A 253 -7.82 7.57 -15.08
C ALA A 253 -8.11 6.34 -15.96
N THR A 254 -8.38 6.56 -17.24
CA THR A 254 -8.48 5.49 -18.23
C THR A 254 -7.14 5.32 -18.91
N VAL A 255 -6.59 4.11 -18.85
CA VAL A 255 -5.32 3.75 -19.50
C VAL A 255 -5.62 2.90 -20.71
N ILE A 256 -5.00 3.26 -21.85
CA ILE A 256 -5.02 2.48 -23.09
C ILE A 256 -3.60 1.94 -23.27
N GLY A 257 -3.44 0.64 -23.15
CA GLY A 257 -2.13 0.01 -23.18
C GLY A 257 -1.54 -0.13 -24.57
N HIS A 258 -0.24 -0.12 -24.65
CA HIS A 258 0.52 -0.17 -25.91
C HIS A 258 0.86 -1.58 -26.42
N ASP A 259 0.52 -2.63 -25.65
CA ASP A 259 0.84 -4.04 -26.00
C ASP A 259 2.37 -4.23 -26.25
N HIS A 260 3.20 -3.54 -25.51
CA HIS A 260 4.65 -3.47 -25.71
C HIS A 260 5.10 -3.07 -27.13
N LYS A 261 4.19 -2.61 -28.00
CA LYS A 261 4.49 -2.19 -29.38
C LYS A 261 5.12 -0.80 -29.44
N ILE A 262 4.74 0.07 -28.50
CA ILE A 262 5.29 1.41 -28.34
C ILE A 262 5.89 1.49 -26.96
N ARG A 263 7.19 1.71 -26.87
CA ARG A 263 7.87 1.86 -25.59
C ARG A 263 7.69 3.27 -25.02
N LEU A 264 7.71 3.34 -23.70
CA LEU A 264 7.80 4.61 -23.02
C LEU A 264 9.15 5.28 -23.33
N ARG A 265 9.17 6.60 -23.32
CA ARG A 265 10.37 7.40 -23.57
C ARG A 265 10.97 7.85 -22.25
N ALA A 266 12.29 7.90 -22.19
CA ALA A 266 13.00 8.45 -21.06
C ALA A 266 12.68 9.94 -20.85
N THR A 267 12.57 10.35 -19.58
CA THR A 267 12.33 11.75 -19.20
C THR A 267 12.93 12.05 -17.82
N THR A 268 12.98 13.33 -17.47
CA THR A 268 13.28 13.78 -16.12
C THR A 268 11.98 13.98 -15.36
N MET A 269 11.88 13.38 -14.19
CA MET A 269 10.66 13.40 -13.37
C MET A 269 11.02 13.56 -11.89
N SER A 270 10.07 13.95 -11.06
CA SER A 270 10.24 14.03 -9.61
C SER A 270 9.26 13.09 -8.92
N SER A 271 9.75 12.35 -7.93
CA SER A 271 8.91 11.48 -7.09
C SER A 271 8.04 12.33 -6.17
N PRO A 272 6.71 12.29 -6.28
CA PRO A 272 5.83 13.07 -5.41
C PRO A 272 5.62 12.41 -4.03
N ASP A 273 5.67 11.10 -3.98
CA ASP A 273 5.46 10.26 -2.79
C ASP A 273 6.10 8.87 -2.98
N ILE A 274 6.01 8.02 -1.96
CA ILE A 274 6.60 6.67 -1.97
C ILE A 274 6.07 5.82 -3.14
N ARG A 275 4.75 5.79 -3.33
CA ARG A 275 4.06 4.83 -4.21
C ARG A 275 4.06 5.27 -5.67
N ALA A 276 3.81 6.55 -5.92
CA ALA A 276 4.00 7.12 -7.25
C ALA A 276 5.48 7.08 -7.65
N GLY A 277 6.40 7.30 -6.71
CA GLY A 277 7.83 7.21 -6.96
C GLY A 277 8.28 5.84 -7.47
N VAL A 278 7.87 4.74 -6.81
CA VAL A 278 8.21 3.39 -7.29
C VAL A 278 7.52 3.08 -8.63
N ALA A 279 6.30 3.56 -8.85
CA ALA A 279 5.62 3.41 -10.13
C ALA A 279 6.37 4.12 -11.26
N LEU A 280 6.87 5.34 -11.03
CA LEU A 280 7.73 6.07 -11.97
C LEU A 280 9.07 5.36 -12.19
N LEU A 281 9.65 4.74 -11.15
CA LEU A 281 10.86 3.92 -11.31
C LEU A 281 10.60 2.71 -12.22
N ILE A 282 9.49 2.01 -12.04
CA ILE A 282 9.07 0.89 -12.90
C ILE A 282 8.91 1.37 -14.35
N ALA A 283 8.25 2.51 -14.57
CA ALA A 283 8.10 3.10 -15.90
C ALA A 283 9.46 3.46 -16.52
N ALA A 284 10.35 4.09 -15.74
CA ALA A 284 11.69 4.47 -16.17
C ALA A 284 12.55 3.27 -16.58
N MET A 285 12.48 2.16 -15.82
CA MET A 285 13.21 0.93 -16.13
C MET A 285 12.72 0.24 -17.42
N SER A 286 11.48 0.48 -17.80
CA SER A 286 10.89 -0.07 -19.03
C SER A 286 11.02 0.86 -20.25
N ALA A 287 11.46 2.10 -20.06
CA ALA A 287 11.54 3.13 -21.08
C ALA A 287 12.81 3.02 -21.93
N ASP A 288 12.73 3.51 -23.17
CA ASP A 288 13.92 3.66 -24.03
C ASP A 288 14.69 4.93 -23.62
N GLY A 289 16.00 4.76 -23.36
CA GLY A 289 16.89 5.85 -23.02
C GLY A 289 17.15 5.98 -21.53
N ARG A 290 17.69 7.12 -21.10
CA ARG A 290 18.08 7.41 -19.71
C ARG A 290 17.08 8.34 -19.06
N SER A 291 16.36 7.86 -18.04
CA SER A 291 15.51 8.70 -17.19
C SER A 291 16.26 9.22 -15.97
N VAL A 292 15.81 10.37 -15.45
CA VAL A 292 16.29 10.93 -14.20
C VAL A 292 15.10 11.08 -13.25
N ILE A 293 15.22 10.54 -12.05
CA ILE A 293 14.20 10.66 -11.01
C ILE A 293 14.77 11.50 -9.88
N GLN A 294 14.18 12.66 -9.65
CA GLN A 294 14.49 13.55 -8.54
C GLN A 294 13.66 13.21 -7.31
N ASN A 295 14.04 13.70 -6.13
CA ASN A 295 13.33 13.53 -4.86
C ASN A 295 13.21 12.03 -4.49
N VAL A 296 14.28 11.26 -4.73
CA VAL A 296 14.31 9.79 -4.57
C VAL A 296 14.21 9.35 -3.11
N GLU A 297 14.51 10.24 -2.16
CA GLU A 297 14.31 10.02 -0.73
C GLU A 297 12.85 9.67 -0.38
N GLN A 298 11.89 10.04 -1.21
CA GLN A 298 10.50 9.58 -1.04
C GLN A 298 10.37 8.08 -1.29
N ILE A 299 11.09 7.53 -2.28
CA ILE A 299 11.11 6.10 -2.57
C ILE A 299 11.81 5.34 -1.43
N ASP A 300 12.93 5.87 -0.94
CA ASP A 300 13.73 5.26 0.13
C ASP A 300 12.95 5.07 1.45
N ARG A 301 11.91 5.87 1.69
CA ARG A 301 11.04 5.72 2.86
C ARG A 301 10.26 4.41 2.89
N GLY A 302 10.05 3.77 1.75
CA GLY A 302 9.27 2.54 1.63
C GLY A 302 9.98 1.38 0.96
N TYR A 303 11.15 1.60 0.35
CA TYR A 303 11.91 0.58 -0.38
C TYR A 303 13.39 0.66 -0.03
N GLN A 304 13.81 -0.17 0.92
CA GLN A 304 15.18 -0.19 1.40
C GLN A 304 16.19 -0.54 0.29
N ASN A 305 17.19 0.34 0.05
CA ASN A 305 18.28 0.13 -0.89
C ASN A 305 17.82 -0.40 -2.26
N ILE A 306 16.73 0.18 -2.79
CA ILE A 306 16.06 -0.32 -3.99
C ILE A 306 16.98 -0.34 -5.21
N ASP A 307 17.80 0.68 -5.39
CA ASP A 307 18.76 0.79 -6.48
C ASP A 307 19.85 -0.30 -6.40
N GLY A 308 20.42 -0.53 -5.23
CA GLY A 308 21.42 -1.60 -5.02
C GLY A 308 20.83 -2.98 -5.26
N ARG A 309 19.61 -3.25 -4.77
CA ARG A 309 18.91 -4.54 -4.95
C ARG A 309 18.55 -4.78 -6.43
N LEU A 310 18.06 -3.78 -7.13
CA LEU A 310 17.74 -3.89 -8.55
C LEU A 310 18.99 -4.03 -9.41
N ASN A 311 20.08 -3.32 -9.11
CA ASN A 311 21.36 -3.49 -9.79
C ASN A 311 21.93 -4.89 -9.61
N ALA A 312 21.74 -5.51 -8.45
CA ALA A 312 22.18 -6.89 -8.19
C ALA A 312 21.48 -7.92 -9.09
N ILE A 313 20.32 -7.60 -9.66
CA ILE A 313 19.56 -8.45 -10.60
C ILE A 313 19.59 -7.95 -12.04
N GLY A 314 20.45 -6.96 -12.36
CA GLY A 314 20.74 -6.57 -13.74
C GLY A 314 20.19 -5.20 -14.19
N ALA A 315 19.65 -4.38 -13.29
CA ALA A 315 19.35 -2.98 -13.60
C ALA A 315 20.64 -2.13 -13.73
N ASP A 316 20.55 -0.97 -14.36
CA ASP A 316 21.61 0.06 -14.37
C ASP A 316 21.04 1.36 -13.77
N ILE A 317 21.05 1.43 -12.45
CA ILE A 317 20.55 2.58 -11.68
C ILE A 317 21.73 3.21 -10.95
N ARG A 318 21.87 4.52 -11.07
CA ARG A 318 22.95 5.28 -10.41
C ARG A 318 22.36 6.44 -9.64
N ARG A 319 22.74 6.55 -8.37
CA ARG A 319 22.48 7.79 -7.62
C ARG A 319 23.44 8.86 -8.11
N ILE A 320 22.89 10.03 -8.33
CA ILE A 320 23.65 11.25 -8.70
C ILE A 320 23.32 12.32 -7.68
N ASP A 321 24.31 13.10 -7.29
CA ASP A 321 24.20 14.23 -6.36
C ASP A 321 23.51 15.43 -7.02
#